data_75b479348b8fa96b5a4a853202522d9f
#
_entry.id   75b479348b8fa96b5a4a853202522d9f
#
_cell.length_a   1.000
_cell.length_b   1.000
_cell.length_c   1.000
_cell.angle_alpha   90.00
_cell.angle_beta   90.00
_cell.angle_gamma   90.00
#
_symmetry.space_group_name_H-M   'P 1'
#
loop_
_entity.id
_entity.type
_entity.pdbx_description
1 polymer ?
#
loop_
_entity_poly.entity_id
_entity_poly.type
_entity_poly.pdbx_seq_one_letter_code
_entity_poly.pdbx_strand_id
1 'polypeptide(L)'
;MRKCFLMAFAFVGLGCMAAERFDLVVVGANPGGIMAAIEAARMGKRSVVLERNAHIGGLPANGLGATDIATRGATTGLFSEFTRAVREYYAATYGENSHQVKDCSNGFHFEPSVAEHIFHNLIDAEGDKIDVRTMRQFNFSTGDIAMSADGNRIDSIRVVNRTTGDEEYYAGSIYVDATYEGDLGAAAGVPFRIGREDAREFGEPGAGVTYEYWKSVPAEGSTGAADNAVQAYNYRLCLTRDSAQLVPFVKPEGYDRSEFAELAEDVWTGRNTWRMMRDVTPEMLEENRRRLQSGATGTAIPGDSWGIEKLVTINTEPNGKTDANNQHGAFISTDLPEENWPWPTSSWEWRDRFARRLREYTMGLFWFAANDTALPPQFREEIQRWGLSAQEYQDNGNFPRQVYVREGRRFEGMYFFTAKDALPVEKGGRPPLHNTSITASHYALDSHAARKRETGRVHLDGFISYPTAVYTVPYGVIVPRTVTNLLLPVPVSGSHIGFSTLRMEPCWMALGQAAGAAASLAIDLGTSVQDVPIDRLQARLIDEKATLIYFEDITPDDPDFGLVQRLGLSGELTDWKARLDEPVSDADSTPRRLWLKMNKK
;
A
#
# COMPACT_ATOMS: atom_id res chain seq x y z
N MET A 1 -69.88 -19.71 -30.23
CA MET A 1 -69.42 -19.77 -28.81
C MET A 1 -67.89 -19.81 -28.79
N ARG A 2 -67.26 -18.66 -28.62
CA ARG A 2 -65.80 -18.52 -28.46
C ARG A 2 -65.49 -18.48 -26.98
N LYS A 3 -64.75 -19.46 -26.46
CA LYS A 3 -64.23 -19.48 -25.10
C LYS A 3 -62.95 -18.64 -25.04
N CYS A 4 -63.02 -17.48 -24.35
CA CYS A 4 -61.82 -16.74 -23.94
C CYS A 4 -61.15 -17.46 -22.75
N PHE A 5 -59.90 -17.85 -22.92
CA PHE A 5 -59.04 -18.27 -21.83
C PHE A 5 -58.36 -17.02 -21.27
N LEU A 6 -58.67 -16.65 -20.05
CA LEU A 6 -57.87 -15.69 -19.28
C LEU A 6 -56.67 -16.41 -18.72
N MET A 7 -55.47 -16.07 -19.22
CA MET A 7 -54.20 -16.40 -18.54
C MET A 7 -53.99 -15.36 -17.42
N ALA A 8 -54.07 -15.83 -16.18
CA ALA A 8 -53.63 -15.07 -15.03
C ALA A 8 -52.08 -15.11 -14.99
N PHE A 9 -51.44 -13.99 -15.25
CA PHE A 9 -50.02 -13.79 -14.94
C PHE A 9 -49.90 -13.62 -13.43
N ALA A 10 -49.36 -14.63 -12.76
CA ALA A 10 -48.87 -14.47 -11.38
C ALA A 10 -47.61 -13.59 -11.43
N PHE A 11 -47.76 -12.35 -11.02
CA PHE A 11 -46.61 -11.51 -10.62
C PHE A 11 -45.99 -12.14 -9.38
N VAL A 12 -44.92 -12.89 -9.53
CA VAL A 12 -44.01 -13.18 -8.43
C VAL A 12 -43.39 -11.86 -8.07
N GLY A 13 -43.85 -11.23 -7.00
CA GLY A 13 -43.20 -10.07 -6.42
C GLY A 13 -41.80 -10.45 -6.00
N LEU A 14 -40.78 -10.02 -6.75
CA LEU A 14 -39.44 -9.90 -6.21
C LEU A 14 -39.56 -8.95 -5.02
N GLY A 15 -39.46 -9.49 -3.81
CA GLY A 15 -39.30 -8.70 -2.60
C GLY A 15 -38.06 -7.83 -2.78
N CYS A 16 -38.27 -6.55 -3.02
CA CYS A 16 -37.20 -5.55 -2.99
C CYS A 16 -36.66 -5.55 -1.56
N MET A 17 -35.54 -6.27 -1.29
CA MET A 17 -34.86 -6.17 -0.01
C MET A 17 -34.45 -4.74 0.18
N ALA A 18 -34.98 -4.07 1.21
CA ALA A 18 -34.62 -2.69 1.50
C ALA A 18 -33.13 -2.64 1.87
N ALA A 19 -32.40 -1.74 1.21
CA ALA A 19 -30.99 -1.53 1.54
C ALA A 19 -30.84 -1.06 3.00
N GLU A 20 -29.93 -1.66 3.73
CA GLU A 20 -29.56 -1.20 5.07
C GLU A 20 -28.82 0.14 4.99
N ARG A 21 -29.16 1.10 5.86
CA ARG A 21 -28.71 2.49 5.75
C ARG A 21 -27.67 2.84 6.80
N PHE A 22 -26.62 3.49 6.32
CA PHE A 22 -25.52 4.03 7.12
C PHE A 22 -25.21 5.47 6.68
N ASP A 23 -24.48 6.19 7.52
CA ASP A 23 -23.88 7.47 7.12
C ASP A 23 -22.75 7.21 6.12
N LEU A 24 -21.91 6.21 6.40
CA LEU A 24 -20.75 5.84 5.59
C LEU A 24 -20.77 4.35 5.25
N VAL A 25 -20.59 4.03 3.97
CA VAL A 25 -20.37 2.66 3.49
C VAL A 25 -18.92 2.57 2.98
N VAL A 26 -18.10 1.78 3.65
CA VAL A 26 -16.68 1.55 3.31
C VAL A 26 -16.53 0.17 2.69
N VAL A 27 -15.97 0.08 1.50
CA VAL A 27 -15.62 -1.19 0.85
C VAL A 27 -14.12 -1.41 0.98
N GLY A 28 -13.73 -2.47 1.71
CA GLY A 28 -12.36 -2.81 2.06
C GLY A 28 -11.99 -2.44 3.50
N ALA A 29 -11.72 -3.45 4.35
CA ALA A 29 -11.23 -3.28 5.71
C ALA A 29 -9.69 -3.34 5.77
N ASN A 30 -9.03 -2.70 4.81
CA ASN A 30 -7.61 -2.43 4.88
C ASN A 30 -7.35 -1.17 5.75
N PRO A 31 -6.10 -0.80 6.05
CA PRO A 31 -5.81 0.31 6.95
C PRO A 31 -6.50 1.62 6.56
N GLY A 32 -6.52 1.98 5.27
CA GLY A 32 -7.20 3.20 4.80
C GLY A 32 -8.71 3.20 5.07
N GLY A 33 -9.38 2.06 4.86
CA GLY A 33 -10.82 1.92 5.13
C GLY A 33 -11.14 1.94 6.62
N ILE A 34 -10.32 1.28 7.43
CA ILE A 34 -10.47 1.27 8.90
C ILE A 34 -10.31 2.68 9.45
N MET A 35 -9.27 3.42 9.03
CA MET A 35 -9.05 4.80 9.50
C MET A 35 -10.15 5.75 9.06
N ALA A 36 -10.76 5.54 7.88
CA ALA A 36 -11.92 6.32 7.43
C ALA A 36 -13.15 6.09 8.33
N ALA A 37 -13.41 4.84 8.71
CA ALA A 37 -14.50 4.50 9.61
C ALA A 37 -14.28 5.05 11.04
N ILE A 38 -13.05 4.94 11.57
CA ILE A 38 -12.69 5.47 12.91
C ILE A 38 -12.88 6.98 12.96
N GLU A 39 -12.33 7.72 11.99
CA GLU A 39 -12.47 9.18 11.96
C GLU A 39 -13.94 9.61 11.84
N ALA A 40 -14.70 8.93 10.98
CA ALA A 40 -16.14 9.19 10.86
C ALA A 40 -16.90 8.90 12.18
N ALA A 41 -16.56 7.82 12.88
CA ALA A 41 -17.14 7.49 14.19
C ALA A 41 -16.84 8.56 15.25
N ARG A 42 -15.62 9.09 15.29
CA ARG A 42 -15.22 10.20 16.16
C ARG A 42 -15.98 11.51 15.87
N MET A 43 -16.41 11.66 14.63
CA MET A 43 -17.29 12.75 14.20
C MET A 43 -18.79 12.41 14.32
N GLY A 44 -19.16 11.31 15.01
CA GLY A 44 -20.54 10.93 15.33
C GLY A 44 -21.29 10.21 14.23
N LYS A 45 -20.62 9.73 13.17
CA LYS A 45 -21.25 9.00 12.06
C LYS A 45 -21.27 7.50 12.31
N ARG A 46 -22.30 6.81 11.76
CA ARG A 46 -22.39 5.35 11.74
C ARG A 46 -21.86 4.82 10.41
N SER A 47 -20.91 3.88 10.48
CA SER A 47 -20.29 3.27 9.32
C SER A 47 -20.55 1.76 9.25
N VAL A 48 -20.65 1.22 8.04
CA VAL A 48 -20.43 -0.20 7.78
C VAL A 48 -19.15 -0.36 6.98
N VAL A 49 -18.30 -1.30 7.40
CA VAL A 49 -17.07 -1.68 6.70
C VAL A 49 -17.24 -3.09 6.14
N LEU A 50 -17.20 -3.21 4.83
CA LEU A 50 -17.43 -4.45 4.09
C LEU A 50 -16.12 -5.04 3.63
N GLU A 51 -15.75 -6.19 4.17
CA GLU A 51 -14.49 -6.88 3.86
C GLU A 51 -14.73 -8.22 3.19
N ARG A 52 -14.04 -8.46 2.08
CA ARG A 52 -14.14 -9.70 1.31
C ARG A 52 -13.59 -10.91 2.06
N ASN A 53 -12.52 -10.74 2.81
CA ASN A 53 -11.84 -11.79 3.57
C ASN A 53 -12.50 -11.99 4.95
N ALA A 54 -12.10 -13.04 5.64
CA ALA A 54 -12.52 -13.29 7.03
C ALA A 54 -11.76 -12.42 8.05
N HIS A 55 -10.67 -11.82 7.65
CA HIS A 55 -9.73 -11.03 8.44
C HIS A 55 -9.66 -9.60 7.94
N ILE A 56 -9.35 -8.66 8.84
CA ILE A 56 -9.22 -7.22 8.55
C ILE A 56 -7.76 -6.76 8.65
N GLY A 57 -7.49 -5.51 8.28
CA GLY A 57 -6.18 -4.88 8.45
C GLY A 57 -5.29 -4.94 7.22
N GLY A 58 -5.78 -5.49 6.09
CA GLY A 58 -5.06 -5.47 4.81
C GLY A 58 -3.65 -6.05 4.88
N LEU A 59 -2.68 -5.38 4.23
CA LEU A 59 -1.30 -5.86 4.16
C LEU A 59 -0.55 -5.88 5.49
N PRO A 60 -0.69 -4.92 6.41
CA PRO A 60 -0.10 -5.03 7.75
C PRO A 60 -0.47 -6.31 8.48
N ALA A 61 -1.71 -6.79 8.34
CA ALA A 61 -2.17 -8.07 8.87
C ALA A 61 -1.82 -9.27 7.94
N ASN A 62 -1.13 -9.04 6.83
CA ASN A 62 -0.76 -10.04 5.83
C ASN A 62 0.71 -9.98 5.41
N GLY A 63 1.60 -9.64 6.35
CA GLY A 63 3.04 -9.82 6.22
C GLY A 63 3.85 -8.53 5.95
N LEU A 64 3.18 -7.39 5.71
CA LEU A 64 3.87 -6.09 5.67
C LEU A 64 4.06 -5.60 7.12
N GLY A 65 4.99 -6.22 7.82
CA GLY A 65 5.26 -5.98 9.23
C GLY A 65 6.23 -4.84 9.51
N ALA A 66 6.99 -4.39 8.50
CA ALA A 66 7.81 -3.18 8.59
C ALA A 66 7.14 -2.05 7.80
N THR A 67 6.78 -0.96 8.48
CA THR A 67 6.08 0.15 7.83
C THR A 67 6.96 0.87 6.81
N ASP A 68 6.43 1.03 5.59
CA ASP A 68 7.11 1.72 4.49
C ASP A 68 6.99 3.25 4.66
N ILE A 69 7.86 3.83 5.49
CA ILE A 69 7.98 5.28 5.72
C ILE A 69 9.46 5.68 5.84
N ALA A 70 9.91 6.61 5.01
CA ALA A 70 11.31 7.05 4.99
C ALA A 70 11.64 8.09 6.07
N THR A 71 10.67 8.93 6.48
CA THR A 71 10.83 9.91 7.56
C THR A 71 9.73 9.72 8.60
N ARG A 72 10.08 9.23 9.77
CA ARG A 72 9.17 9.13 10.91
C ARG A 72 8.70 10.52 11.34
N GLY A 73 7.41 10.66 11.62
CA GLY A 73 6.79 11.95 11.92
C GLY A 73 6.32 12.73 10.69
N ALA A 74 6.66 12.32 9.46
CA ALA A 74 6.09 12.92 8.26
C ALA A 74 4.59 12.64 8.14
N THR A 75 4.17 11.43 8.47
CA THR A 75 2.76 11.01 8.54
C THR A 75 2.41 10.71 10.00
N THR A 76 1.31 11.30 10.50
CA THR A 76 0.88 11.20 11.91
C THR A 76 -0.64 11.02 12.02
N GLY A 77 -1.30 11.53 13.04
CA GLY A 77 -2.73 11.31 13.29
C GLY A 77 -3.01 9.85 13.68
N LEU A 78 -4.01 9.22 13.06
CA LEU A 78 -4.40 7.83 13.35
C LEU A 78 -3.28 6.81 13.07
N PHE A 79 -2.38 7.09 12.12
CA PHE A 79 -1.18 6.26 11.93
C PHE A 79 -0.27 6.26 13.17
N SER A 80 -0.08 7.41 13.80
CA SER A 80 0.69 7.49 15.06
C SER A 80 -0.01 6.79 16.22
N GLU A 81 -1.33 6.79 16.27
CA GLU A 81 -2.08 6.02 17.26
C GLU A 81 -1.87 4.50 17.05
N PHE A 82 -1.92 4.03 15.81
CA PHE A 82 -1.64 2.64 15.49
C PHE A 82 -0.22 2.24 15.94
N THR A 83 0.81 2.99 15.55
CA THR A 83 2.20 2.64 15.93
C THR A 83 2.42 2.68 17.43
N ARG A 84 1.80 3.65 18.15
CA ARG A 84 1.83 3.72 19.61
C ARG A 84 1.16 2.50 20.24
N ALA A 85 -0.02 2.11 19.76
CA ALA A 85 -0.74 0.95 20.28
C ALA A 85 0.05 -0.36 20.05
N VAL A 86 0.73 -0.51 18.92
CA VAL A 86 1.66 -1.63 18.66
C VAL A 86 2.76 -1.67 19.71
N ARG A 87 3.45 -0.56 19.97
CA ARG A 87 4.51 -0.50 20.98
C ARG A 87 3.98 -0.83 22.39
N GLU A 88 2.84 -0.25 22.75
CA GLU A 88 2.18 -0.48 24.03
C GLU A 88 1.79 -1.95 24.21
N TYR A 89 1.31 -2.61 23.17
CA TYR A 89 1.03 -4.05 23.18
C TYR A 89 2.28 -4.87 23.56
N TYR A 90 3.42 -4.63 22.90
CA TYR A 90 4.65 -5.36 23.23
C TYR A 90 5.17 -5.03 24.62
N ALA A 91 5.07 -3.77 25.05
CA ALA A 91 5.48 -3.37 26.39
C ALA A 91 4.60 -4.03 27.48
N ALA A 92 3.30 -4.08 27.29
CA ALA A 92 2.36 -4.73 28.19
C ALA A 92 2.54 -6.26 28.25
N THR A 93 2.80 -6.87 27.09
CA THR A 93 2.89 -8.33 26.97
C THR A 93 4.22 -8.88 27.45
N TYR A 94 5.34 -8.20 27.14
CA TYR A 94 6.70 -8.72 27.36
C TYR A 94 7.53 -7.88 28.32
N GLY A 95 7.04 -6.72 28.73
CA GLY A 95 7.74 -5.75 29.60
C GLY A 95 8.54 -4.71 28.81
N GLU A 96 8.66 -3.52 29.37
CA GLU A 96 9.24 -2.32 28.73
C GLU A 96 10.68 -2.51 28.21
N ASN A 97 11.49 -3.36 28.86
CA ASN A 97 12.88 -3.59 28.50
C ASN A 97 13.10 -4.87 27.66
N SER A 98 12.05 -5.48 27.16
CA SER A 98 12.10 -6.73 26.39
C SER A 98 12.76 -6.54 25.02
N HIS A 99 13.18 -7.65 24.41
CA HIS A 99 13.65 -7.67 23.03
C HIS A 99 12.54 -7.30 22.08
N GLN A 100 11.30 -7.73 22.35
CA GLN A 100 10.13 -7.45 21.53
C GLN A 100 9.87 -5.95 21.41
N VAL A 101 10.02 -5.19 22.49
CA VAL A 101 9.88 -3.72 22.47
C VAL A 101 11.00 -3.05 21.67
N LYS A 102 12.21 -3.61 21.66
CA LYS A 102 13.30 -3.11 20.79
C LYS A 102 13.03 -3.44 19.33
N ASP A 103 12.66 -4.68 19.06
CA ASP A 103 12.44 -5.20 17.70
C ASP A 103 11.21 -4.57 17.05
N CYS A 104 10.20 -4.13 17.84
CA CYS A 104 9.06 -3.42 17.30
C CYS A 104 9.39 -1.98 16.84
N SER A 105 10.61 -1.50 17.05
CA SER A 105 11.10 -0.22 16.51
C SER A 105 10.16 0.96 16.77
N ASN A 106 9.68 1.11 18.01
CA ASN A 106 8.64 2.08 18.42
C ASN A 106 7.29 1.88 17.71
N GLY A 107 6.92 0.63 17.41
CA GLY A 107 5.67 0.27 16.78
C GLY A 107 5.68 0.34 15.25
N PHE A 108 6.83 0.60 14.65
CA PHE A 108 6.98 0.60 13.19
C PHE A 108 7.27 -0.80 12.62
N HIS A 109 7.60 -1.78 13.48
CA HIS A 109 7.74 -3.19 13.11
C HIS A 109 6.82 -4.03 14.00
N PHE A 110 6.09 -4.94 13.41
CA PHE A 110 5.11 -5.75 14.13
C PHE A 110 4.81 -7.07 13.41
N GLU A 111 4.37 -8.03 14.21
CA GLU A 111 3.86 -9.30 13.70
C GLU A 111 2.48 -9.09 13.05
N PRO A 112 2.13 -9.81 11.96
CA PRO A 112 0.85 -9.66 11.27
C PRO A 112 -0.38 -9.84 12.18
N SER A 113 -0.35 -10.82 13.09
CA SER A 113 -1.42 -11.07 14.06
C SER A 113 -1.58 -9.92 15.07
N VAL A 114 -0.48 -9.24 15.42
CA VAL A 114 -0.52 -8.07 16.30
C VAL A 114 -1.14 -6.88 15.57
N ALA A 115 -0.81 -6.67 14.29
CA ALA A 115 -1.44 -5.61 13.52
C ALA A 115 -2.96 -5.79 13.44
N GLU A 116 -3.43 -7.00 13.12
CA GLU A 116 -4.87 -7.31 13.08
C GLU A 116 -5.52 -7.06 14.45
N HIS A 117 -4.90 -7.50 15.54
CA HIS A 117 -5.37 -7.27 16.90
C HIS A 117 -5.49 -5.77 17.23
N ILE A 118 -4.50 -4.96 16.85
CA ILE A 118 -4.54 -3.52 17.08
C ILE A 118 -5.64 -2.84 16.27
N PHE A 119 -5.88 -3.24 15.01
CA PHE A 119 -6.99 -2.71 14.23
C PHE A 119 -8.34 -3.03 14.88
N HIS A 120 -8.54 -4.24 15.39
CA HIS A 120 -9.74 -4.57 16.16
C HIS A 120 -9.90 -3.66 17.38
N ASN A 121 -8.85 -3.49 18.18
CA ASN A 121 -8.91 -2.65 19.38
C ASN A 121 -9.24 -1.18 19.05
N LEU A 122 -8.69 -0.64 17.96
CA LEU A 122 -9.00 0.73 17.53
C LEU A 122 -10.45 0.88 17.07
N ILE A 123 -11.01 -0.12 16.41
CA ILE A 123 -12.42 -0.16 16.00
C ILE A 123 -13.32 -0.28 17.23
N ASP A 124 -13.01 -1.22 18.12
CA ASP A 124 -13.81 -1.48 19.33
C ASP A 124 -13.87 -0.27 20.27
N ALA A 125 -12.82 0.55 20.28
CA ALA A 125 -12.78 1.80 21.04
C ALA A 125 -13.86 2.82 20.60
N GLU A 126 -14.34 2.74 19.36
CA GLU A 126 -15.39 3.63 18.83
C GLU A 126 -16.83 3.11 19.12
N GLY A 127 -16.96 1.98 19.82
CA GLY A 127 -18.23 1.38 20.24
C GLY A 127 -19.07 0.86 19.08
N ASP A 128 -20.38 1.12 19.10
CA ASP A 128 -21.36 0.60 18.15
C ASP A 128 -21.47 1.41 16.84
N LYS A 129 -20.60 2.40 16.66
CA LYS A 129 -20.64 3.27 15.47
C LYS A 129 -20.04 2.63 14.21
N ILE A 130 -19.21 1.60 14.38
CA ILE A 130 -18.57 0.89 13.27
C ILE A 130 -19.04 -0.56 13.24
N ASP A 131 -19.76 -0.93 12.18
CA ASP A 131 -20.20 -2.30 11.91
C ASP A 131 -19.26 -2.93 10.89
N VAL A 132 -18.40 -3.85 11.31
CA VAL A 132 -17.47 -4.56 10.42
C VAL A 132 -18.08 -5.87 9.97
N ARG A 133 -18.27 -6.04 8.68
CA ARG A 133 -18.83 -7.25 8.06
C ARG A 133 -17.80 -7.89 7.16
N THR A 134 -17.17 -8.94 7.65
CA THR A 134 -16.26 -9.78 6.88
C THR A 134 -17.01 -10.73 5.95
N MET A 135 -16.33 -11.32 4.98
CA MET A 135 -16.89 -12.21 3.96
C MET A 135 -17.96 -11.55 3.08
N ARG A 136 -17.87 -10.23 2.85
CA ARG A 136 -18.75 -9.45 1.96
C ARG A 136 -17.99 -9.02 0.73
N GLN A 137 -18.30 -9.63 -0.40
CA GLN A 137 -17.64 -9.39 -1.67
C GLN A 137 -18.44 -8.43 -2.53
N PHE A 138 -17.86 -7.29 -2.86
CA PHE A 138 -18.33 -6.41 -3.93
C PHE A 138 -17.76 -6.90 -5.27
N ASN A 139 -18.64 -7.10 -6.26
CA ASN A 139 -18.25 -7.38 -7.63
C ASN A 139 -18.49 -6.11 -8.45
N PHE A 140 -17.53 -5.65 -9.23
CA PHE A 140 -17.62 -4.37 -9.93
C PHE A 140 -18.46 -4.43 -11.23
N SER A 141 -19.55 -5.20 -11.24
CA SER A 141 -20.48 -5.23 -12.37
C SER A 141 -21.51 -4.09 -12.26
N THR A 142 -22.09 -3.71 -13.37
CA THR A 142 -23.14 -2.67 -13.42
C THR A 142 -24.39 -3.06 -12.63
N GLY A 143 -24.58 -4.35 -12.31
CA GLY A 143 -25.66 -4.84 -11.46
C GLY A 143 -25.39 -4.74 -9.97
N ASP A 144 -24.16 -4.41 -9.56
CA ASP A 144 -23.75 -4.35 -8.16
C ASP A 144 -23.85 -2.94 -7.56
N ILE A 145 -24.22 -1.95 -8.37
CA ILE A 145 -24.33 -0.56 -7.96
C ILE A 145 -25.61 0.06 -8.54
N ALA A 146 -26.34 0.79 -7.73
CA ALA A 146 -27.44 1.64 -8.16
C ALA A 146 -26.98 3.10 -8.11
N MET A 147 -27.06 3.78 -9.24
CA MET A 147 -26.72 5.20 -9.38
C MET A 147 -27.99 6.04 -9.47
N SER A 148 -27.93 7.29 -9.02
CA SER A 148 -28.97 8.30 -9.24
C SER A 148 -29.27 8.49 -10.74
N ALA A 149 -30.43 9.06 -11.06
CA ALA A 149 -30.89 9.22 -12.44
C ALA A 149 -29.92 10.03 -13.34
N ASP A 150 -29.16 10.95 -12.75
CA ASP A 150 -28.13 11.77 -13.41
C ASP A 150 -26.75 11.10 -13.42
N GLY A 151 -26.61 9.92 -12.79
CA GLY A 151 -25.39 9.13 -12.78
C GLY A 151 -24.25 9.70 -11.93
N ASN A 152 -24.49 10.73 -11.13
CA ASN A 152 -23.44 11.41 -10.38
C ASN A 152 -23.40 11.04 -8.89
N ARG A 153 -24.29 10.15 -8.42
CA ARG A 153 -24.40 9.74 -7.03
C ARG A 153 -24.68 8.25 -6.91
N ILE A 154 -24.03 7.60 -5.96
CA ILE A 154 -24.33 6.21 -5.60
C ILE A 154 -25.52 6.20 -4.65
N ASP A 155 -26.58 5.48 -5.00
CA ASP A 155 -27.76 5.30 -4.15
C ASP A 155 -27.66 4.06 -3.26
N SER A 156 -27.15 2.94 -3.81
CA SER A 156 -26.86 1.73 -3.04
C SER A 156 -25.87 0.83 -3.78
N ILE A 157 -25.28 -0.09 -3.02
CA ILE A 157 -24.43 -1.17 -3.56
C ILE A 157 -25.00 -2.53 -3.16
N ARG A 158 -24.76 -3.54 -3.99
CA ARG A 158 -25.02 -4.94 -3.72
C ARG A 158 -23.71 -5.65 -3.47
N VAL A 159 -23.65 -6.47 -2.43
CA VAL A 159 -22.54 -7.36 -2.14
C VAL A 159 -23.03 -8.80 -1.96
N VAL A 160 -22.13 -9.76 -2.15
CA VAL A 160 -22.41 -11.17 -1.90
C VAL A 160 -21.79 -11.58 -0.57
N ASN A 161 -22.59 -12.12 0.31
CA ASN A 161 -22.12 -12.79 1.51
C ASN A 161 -21.49 -14.13 1.10
N ARG A 162 -20.17 -14.22 1.15
CA ARG A 162 -19.40 -15.39 0.70
C ARG A 162 -19.61 -16.64 1.57
N THR A 163 -20.17 -16.48 2.76
CA THR A 163 -20.46 -17.60 3.66
C THR A 163 -21.78 -18.26 3.31
N THR A 164 -22.83 -17.47 2.99
CA THR A 164 -24.18 -17.97 2.72
C THR A 164 -24.54 -17.99 1.26
N GLY A 165 -23.89 -17.16 0.43
CA GLY A 165 -24.24 -16.91 -0.96
C GLY A 165 -25.35 -15.87 -1.14
N ASP A 166 -25.86 -15.29 -0.06
CA ASP A 166 -26.95 -14.31 -0.12
C ASP A 166 -26.47 -12.95 -0.65
N GLU A 167 -27.36 -12.24 -1.31
CA GLU A 167 -27.15 -10.86 -1.71
C GLU A 167 -27.60 -9.92 -0.59
N GLU A 168 -26.74 -8.96 -0.26
CA GLU A 168 -26.99 -7.93 0.73
C GLU A 168 -26.88 -6.56 0.07
N TYR A 169 -27.74 -5.59 0.49
CA TYR A 169 -27.81 -4.26 -0.11
C TYR A 169 -27.52 -3.18 0.94
N TYR A 170 -26.63 -2.25 0.62
CA TYR A 170 -26.19 -1.17 1.51
C TYR A 170 -26.36 0.19 0.86
N ALA A 171 -26.95 1.13 1.60
CA ALA A 171 -27.11 2.51 1.19
C ALA A 171 -26.37 3.44 2.16
N GLY A 172 -25.53 4.30 1.61
CA GLY A 172 -24.75 5.29 2.35
C GLY A 172 -25.06 6.72 1.93
N SER A 173 -24.91 7.66 2.87
CA SER A 173 -24.83 9.07 2.49
C SER A 173 -23.57 9.33 1.67
N ILE A 174 -22.45 8.78 2.13
CA ILE A 174 -21.14 8.79 1.45
C ILE A 174 -20.60 7.34 1.35
N TYR A 175 -19.84 7.08 0.30
CA TYR A 175 -19.15 5.81 0.06
C TYR A 175 -17.64 6.03 0.06
N VAL A 176 -16.88 5.03 0.52
CA VAL A 176 -15.41 5.01 0.47
C VAL A 176 -14.98 3.72 -0.21
N ASP A 177 -14.26 3.84 -1.32
CA ASP A 177 -13.53 2.73 -1.91
C ASP A 177 -12.13 2.66 -1.29
N ALA A 178 -11.95 1.75 -0.37
CA ALA A 178 -10.68 1.48 0.28
C ALA A 178 -10.06 0.16 -0.22
N THR A 179 -10.52 -0.39 -1.33
CA THR A 179 -9.93 -1.59 -1.93
C THR A 179 -8.62 -1.25 -2.64
N TYR A 180 -7.70 -2.21 -2.72
CA TYR A 180 -6.47 -2.07 -3.51
C TYR A 180 -6.74 -2.09 -5.02
N GLU A 181 -7.90 -2.60 -5.42
CA GLU A 181 -8.33 -2.76 -6.80
C GLU A 181 -9.07 -1.54 -7.38
N GLY A 182 -9.77 -0.77 -6.53
CA GLY A 182 -10.64 0.32 -6.97
C GLY A 182 -11.92 -0.17 -7.64
N ASP A 183 -12.52 -1.24 -7.12
CA ASP A 183 -13.68 -1.88 -7.74
C ASP A 183 -14.95 -1.02 -7.64
N LEU A 184 -15.18 -0.34 -6.51
CA LEU A 184 -16.36 0.52 -6.33
C LEU A 184 -16.27 1.77 -7.20
N GLY A 185 -15.09 2.42 -7.26
CA GLY A 185 -14.88 3.58 -8.12
C GLY A 185 -15.12 3.27 -9.59
N ALA A 186 -14.65 2.09 -10.05
CA ALA A 186 -14.86 1.65 -11.43
C ALA A 186 -16.34 1.36 -11.72
N ALA A 187 -17.06 0.69 -10.80
CA ALA A 187 -18.49 0.43 -10.93
C ALA A 187 -19.30 1.73 -10.94
N ALA A 188 -18.87 2.74 -10.20
CA ALA A 188 -19.47 4.07 -10.18
C ALA A 188 -19.16 4.92 -11.45
N GLY A 189 -18.38 4.37 -12.39
CA GLY A 189 -18.03 5.03 -13.64
C GLY A 189 -16.97 6.13 -13.52
N VAL A 190 -16.19 6.14 -12.44
CA VAL A 190 -15.07 7.07 -12.30
C VAL A 190 -13.98 6.70 -13.31
N PRO A 191 -13.49 7.63 -14.14
CA PRO A 191 -12.39 7.37 -15.05
C PRO A 191 -11.11 6.95 -14.31
N PHE A 192 -10.40 5.98 -14.88
CA PHE A 192 -9.17 5.45 -14.28
C PHE A 192 -8.13 5.07 -15.34
N ARG A 193 -6.89 4.94 -14.91
CA ARG A 193 -5.76 4.48 -15.70
C ARG A 193 -5.23 3.15 -15.17
N ILE A 194 -4.64 2.37 -16.07
CA ILE A 194 -3.90 1.13 -15.79
C ILE A 194 -2.63 1.14 -16.62
N GLY A 195 -1.56 0.58 -16.06
CA GLY A 195 -0.27 0.51 -16.75
C GLY A 195 0.53 1.81 -16.63
N ARG A 196 1.50 1.97 -17.52
CA ARG A 196 2.50 3.04 -17.46
C ARG A 196 2.20 4.13 -18.48
N GLU A 197 2.27 5.38 -18.05
CA GLU A 197 2.16 6.55 -18.93
C GLU A 197 3.45 6.71 -19.77
N ASP A 198 3.32 7.31 -20.97
CA ASP A 198 4.46 7.71 -21.77
C ASP A 198 5.27 8.81 -21.05
N ALA A 199 6.60 8.69 -21.08
CA ALA A 199 7.48 9.61 -20.38
C ALA A 199 7.29 11.09 -20.78
N ARG A 200 6.77 11.34 -22.00
CA ARG A 200 6.50 12.69 -22.51
C ARG A 200 5.20 13.28 -21.94
N GLU A 201 4.28 12.46 -21.44
CA GLU A 201 2.97 12.94 -20.97
C GLU A 201 3.12 13.88 -19.76
N PHE A 202 3.88 13.44 -18.75
CA PHE A 202 4.11 14.23 -17.53
C PHE A 202 5.57 14.63 -17.34
N GLY A 203 6.49 14.10 -18.13
CA GLY A 203 7.95 14.35 -18.02
C GLY A 203 8.51 13.84 -16.69
N GLU A 204 8.04 12.68 -16.26
CA GLU A 204 8.45 12.03 -15.01
C GLU A 204 9.71 11.19 -15.21
N PRO A 205 10.61 11.13 -14.21
CA PRO A 205 11.74 10.23 -14.26
C PRO A 205 11.28 8.78 -14.19
N GLY A 206 11.80 7.93 -15.07
CA GLY A 206 11.50 6.49 -15.06
C GLY A 206 10.13 6.10 -15.62
N ALA A 207 9.34 7.02 -16.18
CA ALA A 207 8.04 6.70 -16.76
C ALA A 207 8.14 5.83 -18.02
N GLY A 208 7.11 5.04 -18.27
CA GLY A 208 7.01 4.11 -19.40
C GLY A 208 7.94 2.92 -19.30
N VAL A 209 8.27 2.31 -20.45
CA VAL A 209 9.22 1.18 -20.53
C VAL A 209 10.61 1.66 -20.15
N THR A 210 11.10 1.24 -18.98
CA THR A 210 12.36 1.71 -18.38
C THR A 210 13.08 0.56 -17.70
N TYR A 211 14.33 0.30 -18.13
CA TYR A 211 15.22 -0.67 -17.51
C TYR A 211 16.09 0.04 -16.48
N GLU A 212 16.05 -0.42 -15.26
CA GLU A 212 16.77 0.09 -14.09
C GLU A 212 16.86 1.63 -14.00
N TYR A 213 16.11 2.21 -13.10
CA TYR A 213 16.21 3.63 -12.77
C TYR A 213 16.50 3.83 -11.28
N TRP A 214 17.79 3.98 -10.97
CA TRP A 214 18.27 4.22 -9.61
C TRP A 214 19.14 5.47 -9.56
N LYS A 215 18.55 6.63 -9.31
CA LYS A 215 19.29 7.93 -9.19
C LYS A 215 20.16 8.28 -10.41
N SER A 216 19.97 7.66 -11.54
CA SER A 216 20.83 7.81 -12.72
C SER A 216 20.04 7.73 -14.01
N VAL A 217 20.74 7.77 -15.13
CA VAL A 217 20.16 7.60 -16.46
C VAL A 217 19.63 6.17 -16.60
N PRO A 218 18.43 5.98 -17.17
CA PRO A 218 17.90 4.65 -17.45
C PRO A 218 18.87 3.78 -18.27
N ALA A 219 18.85 2.47 -18.05
CA ALA A 219 19.69 1.54 -18.79
C ALA A 219 19.28 1.44 -20.27
N GLU A 220 20.18 0.89 -21.08
CA GLU A 220 19.98 0.69 -22.51
C GLU A 220 18.70 -0.10 -22.78
N GLY A 221 17.94 0.32 -23.80
CA GLY A 221 16.65 -0.25 -24.19
C GLY A 221 15.44 0.44 -23.56
N SER A 222 15.65 1.35 -22.63
CA SER A 222 14.57 2.19 -22.10
C SER A 222 14.03 3.10 -23.21
N THR A 223 12.73 3.01 -23.48
CA THR A 223 12.06 3.80 -24.53
C THR A 223 11.18 4.90 -23.97
N GLY A 224 10.76 4.76 -22.69
CA GLY A 224 9.77 5.65 -22.08
C GLY A 224 8.37 5.53 -22.68
N ALA A 225 8.11 4.53 -23.52
CA ALA A 225 6.80 4.35 -24.15
C ALA A 225 5.77 3.83 -23.15
N ALA A 226 4.52 4.29 -23.28
CA ALA A 226 3.40 3.79 -22.51
C ALA A 226 3.10 2.31 -22.81
N ASP A 227 2.60 1.58 -21.82
CA ASP A 227 2.02 0.25 -21.98
C ASP A 227 1.00 -0.07 -20.87
N ASN A 228 0.40 -1.27 -20.93
CA ASN A 228 -0.58 -1.73 -19.93
C ASN A 228 0.06 -2.54 -18.78
N ALA A 229 1.37 -2.54 -18.66
CA ALA A 229 2.07 -3.30 -17.63
C ALA A 229 1.89 -2.64 -16.25
N VAL A 230 1.49 -3.43 -15.28
CA VAL A 230 1.52 -3.03 -13.86
C VAL A 230 2.69 -3.72 -13.17
N GLN A 231 3.23 -3.08 -12.15
CA GLN A 231 4.33 -3.64 -11.36
C GLN A 231 3.94 -4.98 -10.73
N ALA A 232 4.92 -5.87 -10.59
CA ALA A 232 4.71 -7.23 -10.10
C ALA A 232 4.03 -7.28 -8.74
N TYR A 233 3.25 -8.35 -8.52
CA TYR A 233 2.70 -8.69 -7.20
C TYR A 233 3.47 -9.84 -6.58
N ASN A 234 3.43 -9.90 -5.25
CA ASN A 234 3.91 -11.03 -4.48
C ASN A 234 3.01 -11.28 -3.26
N TYR A 235 3.46 -12.16 -2.39
CA TYR A 235 3.03 -12.22 -0.99
C TYR A 235 4.16 -11.71 -0.11
N ARG A 236 3.85 -10.90 0.89
CA ARG A 236 4.77 -10.57 1.99
C ARG A 236 4.73 -11.75 2.97
N LEU A 237 5.86 -12.41 3.18
CA LEU A 237 5.91 -13.62 3.99
C LEU A 237 6.40 -13.33 5.40
N CYS A 238 5.78 -13.96 6.38
CA CYS A 238 6.31 -14.00 7.74
C CYS A 238 7.18 -15.24 7.90
N LEU A 239 8.50 -15.08 7.80
CA LEU A 239 9.47 -16.15 7.90
C LEU A 239 10.15 -16.17 9.27
N THR A 240 10.67 -17.34 9.66
CA THR A 240 11.46 -17.50 10.88
C THR A 240 12.61 -18.50 10.69
N ARG A 241 13.63 -18.38 11.53
CA ARG A 241 14.70 -19.36 11.71
C ARG A 241 14.59 -20.13 13.04
N ASP A 242 13.61 -19.77 13.86
CA ASP A 242 13.41 -20.47 15.14
C ASP A 242 12.86 -21.87 14.88
N SER A 243 13.70 -22.88 15.13
CA SER A 243 13.34 -24.28 14.91
C SER A 243 12.12 -24.76 15.73
N ALA A 244 11.75 -24.05 16.80
CA ALA A 244 10.58 -24.38 17.60
C ALA A 244 9.26 -23.98 16.92
N GLN A 245 9.31 -23.05 15.97
CA GLN A 245 8.12 -22.52 15.28
C GLN A 245 8.26 -22.49 13.75
N LEU A 246 9.30 -23.12 13.21
CA LEU A 246 9.55 -23.18 11.79
C LEU A 246 8.66 -24.23 11.12
N VAL A 247 7.89 -23.83 10.12
CA VAL A 247 7.18 -24.71 9.19
C VAL A 247 7.97 -24.80 7.89
N PRO A 248 8.52 -25.99 7.53
CA PRO A 248 9.35 -26.15 6.34
C PRO A 248 8.59 -25.81 5.05
N PHE A 249 9.31 -25.32 4.04
CA PHE A 249 8.77 -25.16 2.70
C PHE A 249 8.44 -26.51 2.07
N VAL A 250 7.21 -26.69 1.62
CA VAL A 250 6.75 -27.94 0.99
C VAL A 250 6.59 -27.74 -0.52
N LYS A 251 6.82 -28.82 -1.27
CA LYS A 251 6.63 -28.82 -2.73
C LYS A 251 5.17 -28.61 -3.07
N PRO A 252 4.80 -27.53 -3.79
CA PRO A 252 3.42 -27.34 -4.19
C PRO A 252 3.03 -28.33 -5.29
N GLU A 253 1.72 -28.57 -5.45
CA GLU A 253 1.18 -29.51 -6.43
C GLU A 253 1.50 -29.05 -7.87
N GLY A 254 1.34 -27.76 -8.18
CA GLY A 254 1.62 -27.15 -9.47
C GLY A 254 3.11 -26.79 -9.70
N TYR A 255 4.06 -27.44 -9.02
CA TYR A 255 5.47 -27.12 -9.14
C TYR A 255 6.03 -27.41 -10.54
N ASP A 256 6.53 -26.37 -11.19
CA ASP A 256 7.31 -26.47 -12.43
C ASP A 256 8.75 -26.02 -12.19
N ARG A 257 9.70 -26.98 -12.24
CA ARG A 257 11.12 -26.71 -12.07
C ARG A 257 11.67 -25.70 -13.08
N SER A 258 11.12 -25.66 -14.27
CA SER A 258 11.64 -24.81 -15.35
C SER A 258 11.52 -23.32 -15.05
N GLU A 259 10.56 -22.92 -14.22
CA GLU A 259 10.37 -21.52 -13.80
C GLU A 259 11.53 -20.97 -12.96
N PHE A 260 12.28 -21.87 -12.30
CA PHE A 260 13.35 -21.51 -11.36
C PHE A 260 14.74 -21.94 -11.83
N ALA A 261 14.85 -22.65 -12.94
CA ALA A 261 16.09 -23.30 -13.38
C ALA A 261 17.27 -22.31 -13.53
N GLU A 262 16.99 -21.11 -14.03
CA GLU A 262 18.02 -20.07 -14.22
C GLU A 262 18.57 -19.52 -12.91
N LEU A 263 17.84 -19.63 -11.78
CA LEU A 263 18.33 -19.24 -10.46
C LEU A 263 19.62 -19.99 -10.08
N ALA A 264 19.78 -21.23 -10.55
CA ALA A 264 20.99 -22.00 -10.27
C ALA A 264 22.23 -21.30 -10.82
N GLU A 265 22.19 -20.83 -12.06
CA GLU A 265 23.27 -20.08 -12.68
C GLU A 265 23.52 -18.75 -11.95
N ASP A 266 22.47 -18.03 -11.57
CA ASP A 266 22.58 -16.75 -10.86
C ASP A 266 23.19 -16.92 -9.46
N VAL A 267 22.93 -18.05 -8.79
CA VAL A 267 23.56 -18.35 -7.48
C VAL A 267 25.03 -18.73 -7.65
N TRP A 268 25.37 -19.62 -8.60
CA TRP A 268 26.75 -20.03 -8.82
C TRP A 268 27.67 -18.88 -9.22
N THR A 269 27.17 -17.96 -10.04
CA THR A 269 27.98 -16.85 -10.58
C THR A 269 27.88 -15.58 -9.75
N GLY A 270 26.82 -15.42 -8.95
CA GLY A 270 26.50 -14.18 -8.25
C GLY A 270 25.86 -13.13 -9.15
N ARG A 271 25.30 -13.53 -10.31
CA ARG A 271 24.58 -12.58 -11.20
C ARG A 271 23.37 -12.00 -10.48
N ASN A 272 23.17 -10.70 -10.70
CA ASN A 272 22.04 -9.95 -10.16
C ASN A 272 21.62 -8.86 -11.16
N THR A 273 20.53 -8.15 -10.87
CA THR A 273 20.01 -7.12 -11.76
C THR A 273 20.38 -5.69 -11.34
N TRP A 274 21.26 -5.53 -10.36
CA TRP A 274 21.72 -4.21 -9.95
C TRP A 274 22.66 -3.56 -10.96
N ARG A 275 22.67 -2.24 -11.00
CA ARG A 275 23.55 -1.45 -11.86
C ARG A 275 25.05 -1.76 -11.68
N MET A 276 25.45 -2.27 -10.50
CA MET A 276 26.83 -2.68 -10.26
C MET A 276 27.30 -3.81 -11.18
N MET A 277 26.35 -4.56 -11.78
CA MET A 277 26.69 -5.61 -12.74
C MET A 277 27.43 -5.13 -13.99
N ARG A 278 27.33 -3.86 -14.36
CA ARG A 278 28.11 -3.30 -15.50
C ARG A 278 29.63 -3.27 -15.24
N ASP A 279 30.03 -3.30 -13.96
CA ASP A 279 31.44 -3.30 -13.54
C ASP A 279 31.93 -4.71 -13.23
N VAL A 280 31.10 -5.73 -13.44
CA VAL A 280 31.41 -7.15 -13.19
C VAL A 280 31.80 -7.83 -14.52
N THR A 281 33.01 -8.40 -14.55
CA THR A 281 33.51 -9.10 -15.74
C THR A 281 33.13 -10.58 -15.74
N PRO A 282 33.15 -11.25 -16.90
CA PRO A 282 32.95 -12.70 -16.98
C PRO A 282 33.91 -13.49 -16.10
N GLU A 283 35.14 -13.01 -15.96
CA GLU A 283 36.18 -13.66 -15.13
C GLU A 283 35.82 -13.57 -13.64
N MET A 284 35.23 -12.47 -13.18
CA MET A 284 34.73 -12.31 -11.81
C MET A 284 33.59 -13.29 -11.52
N LEU A 285 32.65 -13.47 -12.44
CA LEU A 285 31.55 -14.44 -12.33
C LEU A 285 32.09 -15.88 -12.24
N GLU A 286 33.06 -16.24 -13.09
CA GLU A 286 33.67 -17.55 -13.09
C GLU A 286 34.53 -17.79 -11.84
N GLU A 287 35.21 -16.77 -11.33
CA GLU A 287 35.92 -16.87 -10.06
C GLU A 287 34.96 -17.10 -8.90
N ASN A 288 33.82 -16.41 -8.85
CA ASN A 288 32.78 -16.66 -7.85
C ASN A 288 32.29 -18.11 -7.90
N ARG A 289 32.09 -18.66 -9.11
CA ARG A 289 31.70 -20.07 -9.31
C ARG A 289 32.75 -21.01 -8.74
N ARG A 290 34.03 -20.82 -9.07
CA ARG A 290 35.13 -21.65 -8.56
C ARG A 290 35.23 -21.59 -7.03
N ARG A 291 35.03 -20.41 -6.46
CA ARG A 291 35.04 -20.21 -5.01
C ARG A 291 33.89 -21.00 -4.33
N LEU A 292 32.71 -20.98 -4.89
CA LEU A 292 31.57 -21.76 -4.39
C LEU A 292 31.76 -23.27 -4.57
N GLN A 293 32.38 -23.71 -5.69
CA GLN A 293 32.73 -25.11 -5.93
C GLN A 293 33.73 -25.63 -4.88
N SER A 294 34.62 -24.78 -4.35
CA SER A 294 35.54 -25.13 -3.27
C SER A 294 34.90 -25.20 -1.87
N GLY A 295 33.56 -24.99 -1.78
CA GLY A 295 32.81 -25.06 -0.53
C GLY A 295 32.68 -23.72 0.21
N ALA A 296 33.11 -22.61 -0.39
CA ALA A 296 32.89 -21.29 0.22
C ALA A 296 31.39 -20.94 0.32
N THR A 297 31.04 -20.16 1.32
CA THR A 297 29.73 -19.57 1.50
C THR A 297 29.71 -18.10 1.10
N GLY A 298 28.53 -17.55 0.79
CA GLY A 298 28.37 -16.17 0.39
C GLY A 298 28.80 -15.89 -1.05
N THR A 299 28.65 -14.67 -1.51
CA THR A 299 29.01 -14.20 -2.85
C THR A 299 30.13 -13.17 -2.78
N ALA A 300 30.97 -13.10 -3.82
CA ALA A 300 32.00 -12.06 -3.98
C ALA A 300 31.58 -10.98 -4.99
N ILE A 301 30.41 -11.10 -5.59
CA ILE A 301 29.93 -10.19 -6.63
C ILE A 301 29.24 -8.98 -5.98
N PRO A 302 29.59 -7.74 -6.38
CA PRO A 302 28.96 -6.54 -5.84
C PRO A 302 27.46 -6.51 -6.04
N GLY A 303 26.73 -6.15 -4.97
CA GLY A 303 25.27 -6.03 -4.97
C GLY A 303 24.53 -7.36 -4.93
N ASP A 304 25.20 -8.49 -5.01
CA ASP A 304 24.56 -9.80 -4.87
C ASP A 304 24.33 -10.15 -3.40
N SER A 305 23.33 -11.00 -3.15
CA SER A 305 22.93 -11.51 -1.84
C SER A 305 23.08 -13.03 -1.78
N TRP A 306 23.13 -13.57 -0.56
CA TRP A 306 23.34 -15.01 -0.32
C TRP A 306 22.22 -15.62 0.54
N GLY A 307 21.96 -16.90 0.35
CA GLY A 307 20.95 -17.63 1.12
C GLY A 307 19.57 -17.09 0.85
N ILE A 308 18.76 -16.95 1.91
CA ILE A 308 17.37 -16.50 1.80
C ILE A 308 17.27 -15.10 1.18
N GLU A 309 18.25 -14.21 1.44
CA GLU A 309 18.27 -12.87 0.90
C GLU A 309 18.58 -12.81 -0.61
N LYS A 310 18.90 -13.94 -1.25
CA LYS A 310 18.91 -14.05 -2.73
C LYS A 310 17.49 -14.02 -3.31
N LEU A 311 16.49 -14.38 -2.53
CA LEU A 311 15.10 -14.54 -2.95
C LEU A 311 14.18 -13.42 -2.44
N VAL A 312 14.46 -12.95 -1.20
CA VAL A 312 13.65 -11.95 -0.48
C VAL A 312 14.55 -10.93 0.21
N THR A 313 14.01 -9.73 0.43
CA THR A 313 14.55 -8.80 1.43
C THR A 313 13.90 -9.09 2.78
N ILE A 314 14.65 -8.95 3.86
CA ILE A 314 14.19 -9.28 5.21
C ILE A 314 14.26 -8.07 6.11
N ASN A 315 13.14 -7.75 6.78
CA ASN A 315 13.10 -6.86 7.92
C ASN A 315 12.74 -7.67 9.17
N THR A 316 13.46 -7.43 10.26
CA THR A 316 13.24 -8.12 11.54
C THR A 316 11.96 -7.62 12.18
N GLU A 317 11.14 -8.54 12.66
CA GLU A 317 9.97 -8.34 13.48
C GLU A 317 10.18 -8.94 14.89
N PRO A 318 9.35 -8.59 15.88
CA PRO A 318 9.38 -9.24 17.19
C PRO A 318 9.24 -10.76 17.12
N ASN A 319 9.67 -11.42 18.18
CA ASN A 319 9.59 -12.89 18.34
C ASN A 319 10.35 -13.71 17.28
N GLY A 320 11.43 -13.13 16.70
CA GLY A 320 12.28 -13.83 15.72
C GLY A 320 11.58 -14.09 14.38
N LYS A 321 10.57 -13.32 14.07
CA LYS A 321 9.86 -13.30 12.80
C LYS A 321 10.43 -12.23 11.87
N THR A 322 10.00 -12.22 10.63
CA THR A 322 10.47 -11.28 9.62
C THR A 322 9.33 -10.89 8.67
N ASP A 323 9.33 -9.65 8.22
CA ASP A 323 8.68 -9.24 6.99
C ASP A 323 9.61 -9.57 5.82
N ALA A 324 9.25 -10.54 5.00
CA ALA A 324 10.02 -10.97 3.84
C ALA A 324 9.32 -10.54 2.54
N ASN A 325 9.86 -9.50 1.90
CA ASN A 325 9.44 -9.00 0.59
C ASN A 325 10.31 -9.64 -0.52
N ASN A 326 10.04 -9.33 -1.79
CA ASN A 326 10.88 -9.77 -2.90
C ASN A 326 12.30 -9.20 -2.81
N GLN A 327 13.29 -9.87 -3.44
CA GLN A 327 14.62 -9.33 -3.63
C GLN A 327 14.71 -8.51 -4.92
N HIS A 328 14.87 -7.20 -4.79
CA HIS A 328 14.92 -6.27 -5.93
C HIS A 328 16.11 -6.52 -6.86
N GLY A 329 17.24 -6.97 -6.31
CA GLY A 329 18.45 -7.27 -7.07
C GLY A 329 18.46 -8.66 -7.72
N ALA A 330 17.43 -9.46 -7.57
CA ALA A 330 17.34 -10.80 -8.16
C ALA A 330 16.54 -10.81 -9.45
N PHE A 331 16.94 -11.63 -10.42
CA PHE A 331 16.15 -11.90 -11.62
C PHE A 331 14.94 -12.77 -11.33
N ILE A 332 15.06 -13.67 -10.36
CA ILE A 332 13.98 -14.56 -9.90
C ILE A 332 13.85 -14.34 -8.39
N SER A 333 12.70 -13.86 -7.97
CA SER A 333 12.35 -13.57 -6.58
C SER A 333 10.90 -13.98 -6.34
N THR A 334 10.31 -13.56 -5.23
CA THR A 334 8.89 -13.80 -4.95
C THR A 334 7.95 -12.93 -5.80
N ASP A 335 8.44 -11.94 -6.53
CA ASP A 335 7.65 -11.20 -7.52
C ASP A 335 7.37 -12.09 -8.74
N LEU A 336 6.10 -12.06 -9.19
CA LEU A 336 5.67 -12.74 -10.42
C LEU A 336 5.12 -11.71 -11.41
N PRO A 337 5.99 -11.04 -12.18
CA PRO A 337 5.57 -10.04 -13.15
C PRO A 337 4.87 -10.67 -14.36
N GLU A 338 4.19 -9.84 -15.16
CA GLU A 338 3.40 -10.14 -16.37
C GLU A 338 2.10 -10.87 -16.08
N GLU A 339 2.10 -11.94 -15.31
CA GLU A 339 0.91 -12.75 -15.04
C GLU A 339 -0.15 -11.99 -14.22
N ASN A 340 0.24 -10.90 -13.54
CA ASN A 340 -0.65 -10.04 -12.75
C ASN A 340 -1.33 -8.91 -13.54
N TRP A 341 -0.93 -8.63 -14.79
CA TRP A 341 -1.46 -7.49 -15.54
C TRP A 341 -2.99 -7.46 -15.69
N PRO A 342 -3.69 -8.61 -15.85
CA PRO A 342 -5.14 -8.59 -15.89
C PRO A 342 -5.83 -8.30 -14.56
N TRP A 343 -5.13 -8.38 -13.42
CA TRP A 343 -5.71 -8.26 -12.08
C TRP A 343 -6.62 -7.05 -11.89
N PRO A 344 -6.23 -5.81 -12.28
CA PRO A 344 -7.05 -4.62 -12.01
C PRO A 344 -8.46 -4.70 -12.60
N THR A 345 -8.63 -5.37 -13.75
CA THR A 345 -9.91 -5.44 -14.48
C THR A 345 -10.58 -6.81 -14.45
N SER A 346 -9.98 -7.78 -13.79
CA SER A 346 -10.50 -9.16 -13.75
C SER A 346 -11.53 -9.37 -12.65
N SER A 347 -12.42 -10.35 -12.86
CA SER A 347 -13.35 -10.81 -11.82
C SER A 347 -12.62 -11.42 -10.62
N TRP A 348 -13.29 -11.50 -9.48
CA TRP A 348 -12.74 -12.16 -8.29
C TRP A 348 -12.43 -13.63 -8.52
N GLU A 349 -13.16 -14.32 -9.37
CA GLU A 349 -12.84 -15.70 -9.75
C GLU A 349 -11.46 -15.80 -10.43
N TRP A 350 -11.13 -14.87 -11.32
CA TRP A 350 -9.82 -14.81 -11.96
C TRP A 350 -8.73 -14.45 -10.94
N ARG A 351 -8.99 -13.44 -10.11
CA ARG A 351 -8.06 -13.00 -9.05
C ARG A 351 -7.75 -14.13 -8.07
N ASP A 352 -8.74 -14.92 -7.68
CA ASP A 352 -8.55 -16.10 -6.81
C ASP A 352 -7.71 -17.20 -7.49
N ARG A 353 -7.86 -17.40 -8.81
CA ARG A 353 -6.99 -18.33 -9.56
C ARG A 353 -5.55 -17.82 -9.59
N PHE A 354 -5.34 -16.55 -9.88
CA PHE A 354 -4.02 -15.92 -9.86
C PHE A 354 -3.39 -15.96 -8.47
N ALA A 355 -4.14 -15.68 -7.41
CA ALA A 355 -3.65 -15.76 -6.04
C ALA A 355 -3.13 -17.16 -5.68
N ARG A 356 -3.85 -18.23 -6.09
CA ARG A 356 -3.36 -19.62 -5.95
C ARG A 356 -2.10 -19.86 -6.78
N ARG A 357 -2.07 -19.42 -8.04
CA ARG A 357 -0.89 -19.52 -8.93
C ARG A 357 0.32 -18.83 -8.31
N LEU A 358 0.16 -17.62 -7.76
CA LEU A 358 1.23 -16.88 -7.12
C LEU A 358 1.72 -17.56 -5.82
N ARG A 359 0.83 -18.16 -5.04
CA ARG A 359 1.19 -18.98 -3.88
C ARG A 359 2.01 -20.21 -4.30
N GLU A 360 1.59 -20.92 -5.33
CA GLU A 360 2.32 -22.08 -5.88
C GLU A 360 3.69 -21.69 -6.42
N TYR A 361 3.80 -20.58 -7.14
CA TYR A 361 5.07 -20.04 -7.60
C TYR A 361 5.98 -19.70 -6.41
N THR A 362 5.49 -18.98 -5.43
CA THR A 362 6.27 -18.58 -4.24
C THR A 362 6.78 -19.80 -3.47
N MET A 363 5.91 -20.76 -3.17
CA MET A 363 6.30 -22.00 -2.48
C MET A 363 7.23 -22.86 -3.33
N GLY A 364 7.03 -22.89 -4.65
CA GLY A 364 7.89 -23.58 -5.63
C GLY A 364 9.31 -23.00 -5.66
N LEU A 365 9.43 -21.67 -5.60
CA LEU A 365 10.73 -20.99 -5.54
C LEU A 365 11.53 -21.39 -4.30
N PHE A 366 10.91 -21.35 -3.11
CA PHE A 366 11.59 -21.77 -1.87
C PHE A 366 11.90 -23.26 -1.85
N TRP A 367 10.98 -24.08 -2.38
CA TRP A 367 11.24 -25.53 -2.51
C TRP A 367 12.43 -25.80 -3.44
N PHE A 368 12.49 -25.16 -4.61
CA PHE A 368 13.62 -25.24 -5.54
C PHE A 368 14.93 -24.82 -4.84
N ALA A 369 14.93 -23.66 -4.20
CA ALA A 369 16.08 -23.10 -3.52
C ALA A 369 16.61 -24.00 -2.38
N ALA A 370 15.73 -24.71 -1.69
CA ALA A 370 16.08 -25.62 -0.59
C ALA A 370 16.53 -27.02 -1.06
N ASN A 371 16.08 -27.48 -2.24
CA ASN A 371 16.18 -28.91 -2.58
C ASN A 371 16.86 -29.22 -3.92
N ASP A 372 16.89 -28.29 -4.89
CA ASP A 372 17.37 -28.59 -6.23
C ASP A 372 18.89 -28.77 -6.25
N THR A 373 19.35 -29.93 -6.76
CA THR A 373 20.77 -30.31 -6.77
C THR A 373 21.63 -29.50 -7.74
N ALA A 374 21.02 -28.71 -8.62
CA ALA A 374 21.76 -27.77 -9.48
C ALA A 374 22.33 -26.57 -8.68
N LEU A 375 21.82 -26.31 -7.47
CA LEU A 375 22.30 -25.27 -6.57
C LEU A 375 23.46 -25.74 -5.71
N PRO A 376 24.36 -24.82 -5.25
CA PRO A 376 25.42 -25.17 -4.30
C PRO A 376 24.85 -25.82 -3.03
N PRO A 377 25.44 -26.90 -2.51
CA PRO A 377 24.97 -27.55 -1.27
C PRO A 377 24.83 -26.58 -0.10
N GLN A 378 25.85 -25.73 0.12
CA GLN A 378 25.87 -24.74 1.19
C GLN A 378 24.79 -23.66 1.05
N PHE A 379 24.33 -23.37 -0.16
CA PHE A 379 23.19 -22.46 -0.39
C PHE A 379 21.89 -23.13 0.05
N ARG A 380 21.67 -24.38 -0.37
CA ARG A 380 20.47 -25.15 0.01
C ARG A 380 20.37 -25.34 1.51
N GLU A 381 21.47 -25.64 2.19
CA GLU A 381 21.55 -25.77 3.63
C GLU A 381 21.16 -24.47 4.35
N GLU A 382 21.54 -23.32 3.81
CA GLU A 382 21.17 -22.03 4.37
C GLU A 382 19.65 -21.76 4.20
N ILE A 383 19.07 -22.07 3.03
CA ILE A 383 17.63 -21.95 2.81
C ILE A 383 16.84 -22.89 3.74
N GLN A 384 17.31 -24.12 3.95
CA GLN A 384 16.64 -25.10 4.82
C GLN A 384 16.56 -24.69 6.31
N ARG A 385 17.32 -23.66 6.71
CA ARG A 385 17.23 -23.08 8.06
C ARG A 385 16.05 -22.11 8.21
N TRP A 386 15.34 -21.80 7.15
CA TRP A 386 14.20 -20.89 7.10
C TRP A 386 12.92 -21.63 6.83
N GLY A 387 11.80 -21.07 7.31
CA GLY A 387 10.46 -21.54 7.00
C GLY A 387 9.41 -20.52 7.35
N LEU A 388 8.16 -20.86 7.09
CA LEU A 388 7.02 -20.04 7.51
C LEU A 388 6.90 -20.09 9.04
N SER A 389 6.35 -19.00 9.64
CA SER A 389 6.09 -18.99 11.08
C SER A 389 4.83 -19.79 11.41
N ALA A 390 4.94 -20.80 12.30
CA ALA A 390 3.81 -21.59 12.77
C ALA A 390 2.79 -20.79 13.57
N GLN A 391 3.14 -19.58 14.01
CA GLN A 391 2.27 -18.72 14.83
C GLN A 391 1.40 -17.80 13.99
N GLU A 392 1.73 -17.61 12.72
CA GLU A 392 0.98 -16.73 11.82
C GLU A 392 0.14 -17.53 10.83
N TYR A 393 -1.03 -17.00 10.46
CA TYR A 393 -1.94 -17.54 9.42
C TYR A 393 -2.27 -19.03 9.59
N GLN A 394 -2.51 -19.47 10.83
CA GLN A 394 -2.77 -20.88 11.14
C GLN A 394 -3.99 -21.45 10.39
N ASP A 395 -4.96 -20.60 10.12
CA ASP A 395 -6.17 -20.89 9.33
C ASP A 395 -5.91 -21.05 7.83
N ASN A 396 -4.73 -20.56 7.34
CA ASN A 396 -4.34 -20.60 5.92
C ASN A 396 -3.05 -21.38 5.66
N GLY A 397 -2.70 -22.35 6.52
CA GLY A 397 -1.49 -23.15 6.38
C GLY A 397 -0.21 -22.33 6.55
N ASN A 398 -0.22 -21.39 7.47
CA ASN A 398 0.88 -20.50 7.83
C ASN A 398 1.37 -19.59 6.68
N PHE A 399 0.52 -19.39 5.66
CA PHE A 399 0.80 -18.56 4.49
C PHE A 399 -0.12 -17.34 4.48
N PRO A 400 0.37 -16.13 4.07
CA PRO A 400 -0.44 -14.91 4.04
C PRO A 400 -1.75 -15.11 3.26
N ARG A 401 -2.82 -14.48 3.73
CA ARG A 401 -4.17 -14.64 3.18
C ARG A 401 -4.42 -13.75 1.96
N GLN A 402 -3.61 -12.70 1.78
CA GLN A 402 -3.83 -11.67 0.79
C GLN A 402 -2.60 -11.42 -0.09
N VAL A 403 -2.84 -11.28 -1.39
CA VAL A 403 -1.82 -10.85 -2.36
C VAL A 403 -1.43 -9.40 -2.10
N TYR A 404 -0.16 -9.08 -2.18
CA TYR A 404 0.33 -7.70 -2.22
C TYR A 404 0.03 -7.09 -3.59
N VAL A 405 -1.12 -6.47 -3.71
CA VAL A 405 -1.54 -5.70 -4.87
C VAL A 405 -0.90 -4.31 -4.77
N ARG A 406 0.24 -4.13 -5.43
CA ARG A 406 0.98 -2.87 -5.37
C ARG A 406 0.33 -1.75 -6.14
N GLU A 407 -0.41 -2.09 -7.19
CA GLU A 407 -1.07 -1.14 -8.07
C GLU A 407 -2.30 -1.78 -8.70
N GLY A 408 -3.47 -1.22 -8.41
CA GLY A 408 -4.72 -1.53 -9.06
C GLY A 408 -5.08 -0.48 -10.11
N ARG A 409 -6.36 -0.04 -10.10
CA ARG A 409 -6.79 1.13 -10.87
C ARG A 409 -6.31 2.40 -10.17
N ARG A 410 -5.86 3.39 -10.95
CA ARG A 410 -5.48 4.74 -10.50
C ARG A 410 -6.51 5.72 -11.07
N PHE A 411 -7.33 6.32 -10.21
CA PHE A 411 -8.44 7.14 -10.66
C PHE A 411 -8.02 8.54 -11.12
N GLU A 412 -8.84 9.15 -11.97
CA GLU A 412 -8.69 10.55 -12.37
C GLU A 412 -9.50 11.44 -11.42
N GLY A 413 -8.85 11.89 -10.34
CA GLY A 413 -9.44 12.77 -9.32
C GLY A 413 -9.38 14.24 -9.68
N MET A 414 -9.81 15.09 -8.75
CA MET A 414 -9.71 16.55 -8.87
C MET A 414 -8.26 17.04 -8.94
N TYR A 415 -7.33 16.29 -8.38
CA TYR A 415 -5.89 16.46 -8.53
C TYR A 415 -5.27 15.14 -9.00
N PHE A 416 -4.35 15.22 -9.96
CA PHE A 416 -3.61 14.06 -10.48
C PHE A 416 -2.16 14.16 -10.05
N PHE A 417 -1.76 13.31 -9.09
CA PHE A 417 -0.44 13.31 -8.48
C PHE A 417 0.61 12.67 -9.39
N THR A 418 1.75 13.32 -9.54
CA THR A 418 2.87 12.85 -10.34
C THR A 418 4.15 12.80 -9.53
N ALA A 419 5.21 12.21 -10.07
CA ALA A 419 6.52 12.23 -9.42
C ALA A 419 7.00 13.65 -9.08
N LYS A 420 6.59 14.67 -9.87
CA LYS A 420 6.98 16.07 -9.63
C LYS A 420 6.46 16.60 -8.30
N ASP A 421 5.36 16.07 -7.81
CA ASP A 421 4.77 16.44 -6.52
C ASP A 421 5.57 15.90 -5.32
N ALA A 422 6.40 14.87 -5.54
CA ALA A 422 7.24 14.26 -4.51
C ALA A 422 8.73 14.61 -4.65
N LEU A 423 9.14 15.21 -5.76
CA LEU A 423 10.53 15.57 -6.02
C LEU A 423 10.82 17.02 -5.63
N PRO A 424 11.98 17.29 -5.00
CA PRO A 424 12.38 18.65 -4.66
C PRO A 424 12.40 19.57 -5.89
N VAL A 425 11.84 20.77 -5.75
CA VAL A 425 11.89 21.80 -6.81
C VAL A 425 13.34 22.22 -7.09
N GLU A 426 14.14 22.29 -6.04
CA GLU A 426 15.58 22.57 -6.11
C GLU A 426 16.33 21.64 -5.15
N LYS A 427 17.64 21.49 -5.36
CA LYS A 427 18.48 20.60 -4.56
C LYS A 427 18.43 20.97 -3.07
N GLY A 428 17.94 20.03 -2.24
CA GLY A 428 17.79 20.20 -0.79
C GLY A 428 16.55 20.98 -0.36
N GLY A 429 15.78 21.50 -1.32
CA GLY A 429 14.51 22.18 -1.08
C GLY A 429 13.34 21.20 -0.91
N ARG A 430 12.15 21.77 -0.73
CA ARG A 430 10.89 21.02 -0.65
C ARG A 430 10.38 20.66 -2.05
N PRO A 431 9.60 19.57 -2.17
CA PRO A 431 8.65 19.38 -3.27
C PRO A 431 7.63 20.53 -3.34
N PRO A 432 6.86 20.64 -4.43
CA PRO A 432 5.77 21.62 -4.51
C PRO A 432 4.84 21.54 -3.31
N LEU A 433 4.50 22.70 -2.75
CA LEU A 433 3.59 22.80 -1.62
C LEU A 433 2.14 22.84 -2.11
N HIS A 434 1.32 21.94 -1.59
CA HIS A 434 -0.12 21.94 -1.84
C HIS A 434 -0.86 22.56 -0.65
N ASN A 435 -1.48 23.72 -0.85
CA ASN A 435 -2.27 24.41 0.18
C ASN A 435 -3.55 23.64 0.55
N THR A 436 -3.97 22.68 -0.27
CA THR A 436 -5.08 21.74 0.00
C THR A 436 -4.60 20.42 0.60
N SER A 437 -3.39 20.38 1.15
CA SER A 437 -2.82 19.16 1.75
C SER A 437 -3.68 18.59 2.85
N ILE A 438 -3.83 17.28 2.85
CA ILE A 438 -4.55 16.49 3.88
C ILE A 438 -3.61 15.57 4.66
N THR A 439 -2.37 15.41 4.21
CA THR A 439 -1.30 14.73 4.94
C THR A 439 0.05 15.08 4.31
N ALA A 440 1.12 15.00 5.08
CA ALA A 440 2.45 14.84 4.52
C ALA A 440 2.81 13.35 4.44
N SER A 441 3.70 12.99 3.51
CA SER A 441 4.20 11.62 3.37
C SER A 441 5.65 11.62 2.86
N HIS A 442 6.35 10.50 3.02
CA HIS A 442 7.70 10.34 2.49
C HIS A 442 8.03 8.87 2.25
N TYR A 443 8.19 8.53 0.98
CA TYR A 443 8.80 7.29 0.52
C TYR A 443 9.47 7.51 -0.84
N ALA A 444 10.39 6.62 -1.24
CA ALA A 444 10.94 6.67 -2.59
C ALA A 444 9.85 6.49 -3.66
N LEU A 445 10.08 6.98 -4.87
CA LEU A 445 9.39 6.46 -6.04
C LEU A 445 9.85 5.00 -6.18
N ASP A 446 8.94 4.06 -5.95
CA ASP A 446 9.25 2.65 -5.81
C ASP A 446 8.31 1.80 -6.68
N SER A 447 8.79 1.43 -7.86
CA SER A 447 8.10 0.51 -8.76
C SER A 447 8.88 -0.78 -8.90
N HIS A 448 8.17 -1.90 -8.85
CA HIS A 448 8.71 -3.22 -9.04
C HIS A 448 8.76 -3.61 -10.51
N ALA A 449 9.52 -4.67 -10.83
CA ALA A 449 9.62 -5.18 -12.19
C ALA A 449 8.22 -5.38 -12.81
N ALA A 450 8.04 -4.91 -14.03
CA ALA A 450 6.80 -5.07 -14.78
C ALA A 450 6.86 -6.30 -15.70
N ARG A 451 8.07 -6.74 -16.08
CA ARG A 451 8.31 -7.89 -16.96
C ARG A 451 9.27 -8.90 -16.34
N LYS A 452 9.10 -10.17 -16.74
CA LYS A 452 10.06 -11.23 -16.45
C LYS A 452 11.41 -10.91 -17.11
N ARG A 453 12.45 -11.65 -16.69
CA ARG A 453 13.78 -11.56 -17.28
C ARG A 453 13.72 -11.76 -18.79
N GLU A 454 14.37 -10.87 -19.53
CA GLU A 454 14.52 -10.94 -20.97
C GLU A 454 15.93 -11.42 -21.33
N THR A 455 16.02 -12.28 -22.34
CA THR A 455 17.31 -12.81 -22.81
C THR A 455 18.24 -11.67 -23.26
N GLY A 456 19.48 -11.69 -22.77
CA GLY A 456 20.50 -10.70 -23.12
C GLY A 456 20.42 -9.39 -22.34
N ARG A 457 19.43 -9.23 -21.44
CA ARG A 457 19.35 -8.05 -20.57
C ARG A 457 19.89 -8.33 -19.17
N VAL A 458 20.55 -7.32 -18.61
CA VAL A 458 21.07 -7.35 -17.24
C VAL A 458 20.05 -6.78 -16.25
N HIS A 459 19.20 -5.84 -16.69
CA HIS A 459 18.23 -5.16 -15.82
C HIS A 459 16.81 -5.61 -16.14
N LEU A 460 15.94 -5.56 -15.15
CA LEU A 460 14.51 -5.82 -15.30
C LEU A 460 13.78 -4.54 -15.72
N ASP A 461 12.82 -4.69 -16.65
CA ASP A 461 11.94 -3.60 -17.04
C ASP A 461 10.99 -3.21 -15.90
N GLY A 462 10.84 -1.91 -15.66
CA GLY A 462 9.91 -1.32 -14.69
C GLY A 462 10.43 -1.19 -13.27
N PHE A 463 11.62 -1.71 -12.96
CA PHE A 463 12.21 -1.50 -11.64
C PHE A 463 12.70 -0.05 -11.48
N ILE A 464 12.12 0.66 -10.52
CA ILE A 464 12.45 2.05 -10.19
C ILE A 464 12.61 2.16 -8.69
N SER A 465 13.69 2.81 -8.26
CA SER A 465 13.86 3.28 -6.89
C SER A 465 14.56 4.63 -6.95
N TYR A 466 13.81 5.70 -6.73
CA TYR A 466 14.32 7.07 -6.83
C TYR A 466 13.95 7.85 -5.57
N PRO A 467 14.93 8.51 -4.90
CA PRO A 467 14.67 9.22 -3.66
C PRO A 467 13.78 10.45 -3.89
N THR A 468 12.86 10.65 -2.97
CA THR A 468 12.02 11.84 -2.86
C THR A 468 12.49 12.73 -1.71
N ALA A 469 11.71 13.73 -1.37
CA ALA A 469 11.75 14.41 -0.07
C ALA A 469 10.36 14.29 0.57
N VAL A 470 10.19 14.71 1.82
CA VAL A 470 8.85 14.77 2.42
C VAL A 470 7.97 15.72 1.60
N TYR A 471 6.84 15.22 1.14
CA TYR A 471 5.90 15.94 0.27
C TYR A 471 4.53 16.09 0.93
N THR A 472 3.72 16.99 0.42
CA THR A 472 2.33 17.20 0.82
C THR A 472 1.39 16.51 -0.17
N VAL A 473 0.29 15.93 0.31
CA VAL A 473 -0.69 15.23 -0.52
C VAL A 473 -2.00 16.03 -0.55
N PRO A 474 -2.40 16.57 -1.71
CA PRO A 474 -3.60 17.41 -1.80
C PRO A 474 -4.89 16.58 -1.74
N TYR A 475 -5.96 17.15 -1.16
CA TYR A 475 -7.27 16.53 -1.01
C TYR A 475 -7.83 15.95 -2.32
N GLY A 476 -7.60 16.65 -3.44
CA GLY A 476 -8.11 16.24 -4.74
C GLY A 476 -7.64 14.88 -5.24
N VAL A 477 -6.61 14.25 -4.63
CA VAL A 477 -6.16 12.89 -5.02
C VAL A 477 -7.15 11.81 -4.61
N ILE A 478 -7.98 12.06 -3.58
CA ILE A 478 -8.98 11.10 -3.09
C ILE A 478 -10.40 11.43 -3.57
N VAL A 479 -10.60 12.51 -4.33
CA VAL A 479 -11.91 13.02 -4.73
C VAL A 479 -12.13 12.83 -6.22
N PRO A 480 -13.09 12.00 -6.66
CA PRO A 480 -13.44 11.87 -8.07
C PRO A 480 -14.07 13.16 -8.60
N ARG A 481 -13.97 13.39 -9.92
CA ARG A 481 -14.51 14.63 -10.54
C ARG A 481 -16.02 14.65 -10.68
N THR A 482 -16.64 13.49 -10.80
CA THR A 482 -18.05 13.37 -11.23
C THR A 482 -18.96 12.76 -10.18
N VAL A 483 -18.48 11.79 -9.38
CA VAL A 483 -19.32 11.13 -8.37
C VAL A 483 -19.29 11.91 -7.07
N THR A 484 -20.44 12.42 -6.65
CA THR A 484 -20.55 13.46 -5.61
C THR A 484 -20.53 12.94 -4.18
N ASN A 485 -20.63 11.62 -4.00
CA ASN A 485 -20.66 10.97 -2.68
C ASN A 485 -19.71 9.78 -2.58
N LEU A 486 -18.56 9.85 -3.28
CA LEU A 486 -17.53 8.80 -3.26
C LEU A 486 -16.16 9.40 -2.92
N LEU A 487 -15.40 8.71 -2.07
CA LEU A 487 -14.00 9.01 -1.76
C LEU A 487 -13.12 7.78 -2.04
N LEU A 488 -11.89 7.99 -2.48
CA LEU A 488 -10.97 6.99 -3.02
C LEU A 488 -9.59 7.07 -2.32
N PRO A 489 -9.48 6.78 -1.00
CA PRO A 489 -8.24 7.01 -0.26
C PRO A 489 -7.13 6.00 -0.53
N VAL A 490 -7.43 4.88 -1.19
CA VAL A 490 -6.48 3.82 -1.53
C VAL A 490 -6.19 3.77 -3.03
N PRO A 491 -7.20 3.63 -3.92
CA PRO A 491 -6.97 3.70 -5.36
C PRO A 491 -6.89 5.16 -5.83
N VAL A 492 -5.96 5.91 -5.26
CA VAL A 492 -5.83 7.37 -5.42
C VAL A 492 -5.53 7.80 -6.85
N SER A 493 -5.74 9.10 -7.12
CA SER A 493 -5.45 9.74 -8.40
C SER A 493 -3.96 10.03 -8.56
N GLY A 494 -3.34 9.43 -9.56
CA GLY A 494 -1.93 9.69 -9.89
C GLY A 494 -1.42 8.89 -11.09
N SER A 495 -0.27 9.33 -11.61
CA SER A 495 0.48 8.57 -12.61
C SER A 495 1.05 7.28 -12.00
N HIS A 496 1.50 6.33 -12.84
CA HIS A 496 2.20 5.13 -12.37
C HIS A 496 3.37 5.49 -11.43
N ILE A 497 4.18 6.46 -11.81
CA ILE A 497 5.33 6.89 -11.01
C ILE A 497 4.91 7.64 -9.75
N GLY A 498 3.97 8.58 -9.85
CA GLY A 498 3.44 9.31 -8.69
C GLY A 498 2.76 8.39 -7.68
N PHE A 499 1.97 7.42 -8.17
CA PHE A 499 1.33 6.42 -7.32
C PHE A 499 2.35 5.53 -6.59
N SER A 500 3.53 5.27 -7.18
CA SER A 500 4.55 4.40 -6.61
C SER A 500 5.09 4.86 -5.25
N THR A 501 4.93 6.13 -4.89
CA THR A 501 5.25 6.66 -3.55
C THR A 501 4.01 6.86 -2.67
N LEU A 502 2.82 7.09 -3.25
CA LEU A 502 1.56 7.24 -2.49
C LEU A 502 1.01 5.91 -1.95
N ARG A 503 1.35 4.78 -2.57
CA ARG A 503 0.81 3.44 -2.29
C ARG A 503 1.29 2.81 -0.97
N MET A 504 1.93 3.57 -0.11
CA MET A 504 2.44 3.08 1.18
C MET A 504 1.35 3.11 2.25
N GLU A 505 1.25 2.05 3.04
CA GLU A 505 0.18 1.90 4.05
C GLU A 505 0.09 3.08 5.04
N PRO A 506 1.20 3.67 5.53
CA PRO A 506 1.10 4.88 6.36
C PRO A 506 0.42 6.06 5.66
N CYS A 507 0.69 6.25 4.36
CA CYS A 507 0.03 7.27 3.55
C CYS A 507 -1.46 6.97 3.41
N TRP A 508 -1.82 5.73 3.08
CA TRP A 508 -3.22 5.31 2.98
C TRP A 508 -3.99 5.42 4.29
N MET A 509 -3.36 5.14 5.44
CA MET A 509 -3.98 5.37 6.75
C MET A 509 -4.34 6.85 6.94
N ALA A 510 -3.43 7.77 6.61
CA ALA A 510 -3.70 9.21 6.72
C ALA A 510 -4.74 9.69 5.68
N LEU A 511 -4.70 9.17 4.46
CA LEU A 511 -5.71 9.46 3.44
C LEU A 511 -7.09 8.90 3.83
N GLY A 512 -7.13 7.75 4.49
CA GLY A 512 -8.34 7.19 5.08
C GLY A 512 -8.90 8.09 6.17
N GLN A 513 -8.08 8.54 7.10
CA GLN A 513 -8.48 9.52 8.13
C GLN A 513 -9.08 10.77 7.48
N ALA A 514 -8.41 11.34 6.49
CA ALA A 514 -8.91 12.50 5.76
C ALA A 514 -10.23 12.22 5.03
N ALA A 515 -10.40 11.01 4.47
CA ALA A 515 -11.66 10.61 3.83
C ALA A 515 -12.80 10.52 4.83
N GLY A 516 -12.57 9.95 6.03
CA GLY A 516 -13.56 9.90 7.12
C GLY A 516 -14.00 11.30 7.59
N ALA A 517 -13.02 12.20 7.77
CA ALA A 517 -13.29 13.60 8.14
C ALA A 517 -14.06 14.34 7.04
N ALA A 518 -13.63 14.20 5.78
CA ALA A 518 -14.31 14.82 4.64
C ALA A 518 -15.74 14.31 4.45
N ALA A 519 -15.95 12.99 4.56
CA ALA A 519 -17.26 12.37 4.50
C ALA A 519 -18.20 12.93 5.57
N SER A 520 -17.72 13.04 6.80
CA SER A 520 -18.49 13.57 7.93
C SER A 520 -18.87 15.04 7.73
N LEU A 521 -17.92 15.85 7.26
CA LEU A 521 -18.18 17.26 6.92
C LEU A 521 -19.18 17.41 5.77
N ALA A 522 -19.06 16.59 4.71
CA ALA A 522 -19.99 16.61 3.59
C ALA A 522 -21.42 16.28 4.04
N ILE A 523 -21.60 15.30 4.92
CA ILE A 523 -22.89 14.93 5.50
C ILE A 523 -23.46 16.08 6.35
N ASP A 524 -22.66 16.65 7.26
CA ASP A 524 -23.10 17.71 8.18
C ASP A 524 -23.47 19.00 7.43
N LEU A 525 -22.79 19.30 6.35
CA LEU A 525 -23.02 20.51 5.54
C LEU A 525 -24.06 20.28 4.42
N GLY A 526 -24.42 19.01 4.14
CA GLY A 526 -25.29 18.67 3.02
C GLY A 526 -24.67 19.00 1.66
N THR A 527 -23.35 18.86 1.52
CA THR A 527 -22.61 19.19 0.29
C THR A 527 -22.07 17.92 -0.39
N SER A 528 -21.59 18.07 -1.62
CA SER A 528 -20.80 17.03 -2.28
C SER A 528 -19.41 16.90 -1.66
N VAL A 529 -18.72 15.78 -1.90
CA VAL A 529 -17.33 15.61 -1.44
C VAL A 529 -16.37 16.59 -2.13
N GLN A 530 -16.72 17.09 -3.32
CA GLN A 530 -15.95 18.10 -4.04
C GLN A 530 -16.02 19.49 -3.39
N ASP A 531 -17.13 19.77 -2.68
CA ASP A 531 -17.44 21.08 -2.09
C ASP A 531 -17.12 21.16 -0.59
N VAL A 532 -16.45 20.15 -0.03
CA VAL A 532 -16.01 20.18 1.37
C VAL A 532 -15.04 21.36 1.58
N PRO A 533 -15.32 22.26 2.54
CA PRO A 533 -14.43 23.39 2.82
C PRO A 533 -13.08 22.89 3.35
N ILE A 534 -12.01 23.14 2.59
CA ILE A 534 -10.68 22.60 2.88
C ILE A 534 -10.12 23.11 4.21
N ASP A 535 -10.41 24.34 4.58
CA ASP A 535 -10.02 24.95 5.85
C ASP A 535 -10.63 24.22 7.05
N ARG A 536 -11.88 23.78 6.96
CA ARG A 536 -12.55 22.97 7.99
C ARG A 536 -11.97 21.56 8.07
N LEU A 537 -11.72 20.95 6.90
CA LEU A 537 -11.10 19.62 6.83
C LEU A 537 -9.70 19.67 7.47
N GLN A 538 -8.88 20.63 7.07
CA GLN A 538 -7.54 20.81 7.63
C GLN A 538 -7.57 21.11 9.12
N ALA A 539 -8.49 21.96 9.59
CA ALA A 539 -8.65 22.24 11.01
C ALA A 539 -8.95 20.95 11.80
N ARG A 540 -9.91 20.13 11.31
CA ARG A 540 -10.22 18.84 11.94
C ARG A 540 -9.01 17.92 12.01
N LEU A 541 -8.29 17.75 10.89
CA LEU A 541 -7.10 16.89 10.83
C LEU A 541 -5.97 17.35 11.75
N ILE A 542 -5.76 18.67 11.84
CA ILE A 542 -4.77 19.26 12.75
C ILE A 542 -5.17 19.03 14.22
N ASP A 543 -6.44 19.17 14.56
CA ASP A 543 -6.96 18.90 15.91
C ASP A 543 -6.76 17.42 16.31
N GLU A 544 -6.82 16.50 15.35
CA GLU A 544 -6.48 15.07 15.49
C GLU A 544 -4.97 14.78 15.31
N LYS A 545 -4.12 15.81 15.39
CA LYS A 545 -2.66 15.69 15.33
C LYS A 545 -2.10 15.12 14.03
N ALA A 546 -2.82 15.27 12.91
CA ALA A 546 -2.31 14.90 11.61
C ALA A 546 -1.33 15.95 11.06
N THR A 547 -0.15 15.52 10.63
CA THR A 547 0.85 16.37 9.97
C THR A 547 0.44 16.59 8.52
N LEU A 548 0.05 17.81 8.17
CA LEU A 548 -0.33 18.20 6.82
C LEU A 548 0.85 18.77 6.02
N ILE A 549 1.81 19.35 6.73
CA ILE A 549 3.12 19.77 6.23
C ILE A 549 4.17 19.48 7.30
N TYR A 550 5.25 18.82 6.91
CA TYR A 550 6.29 18.38 7.83
C TYR A 550 7.31 19.47 8.14
N PHE A 551 7.68 19.58 9.41
CA PHE A 551 8.82 20.35 9.91
C PHE A 551 9.69 19.45 10.80
N GLU A 552 11.02 19.59 10.67
CA GLU A 552 11.98 18.75 11.41
C GLU A 552 12.00 19.01 12.92
N ASP A 553 11.58 20.22 13.33
CA ASP A 553 11.64 20.73 14.69
C ASP A 553 10.27 20.91 15.35
N ILE A 554 9.20 20.41 14.73
CA ILE A 554 7.83 20.46 15.24
C ILE A 554 7.22 19.07 15.25
N THR A 555 6.65 18.69 16.39
CA THR A 555 5.91 17.45 16.56
C THR A 555 4.42 17.73 16.83
N PRO A 556 3.52 16.75 16.65
CA PRO A 556 2.10 16.92 16.95
C PRO A 556 1.79 17.26 18.43
N ASP A 557 2.74 17.06 19.34
CA ASP A 557 2.59 17.37 20.76
C ASP A 557 3.05 18.80 21.13
N ASP A 558 3.65 19.52 20.19
CA ASP A 558 4.03 20.91 20.40
C ASP A 558 2.79 21.82 20.55
N PRO A 559 2.78 22.75 21.51
CA PRO A 559 1.65 23.68 21.69
C PRO A 559 1.35 24.51 20.43
N ASP A 560 2.37 24.81 19.64
CA ASP A 560 2.28 25.63 18.43
C ASP A 560 2.05 24.82 17.16
N PHE A 561 1.92 23.48 17.26
CA PHE A 561 1.74 22.59 16.11
C PHE A 561 0.68 23.10 15.13
N GLY A 562 -0.54 23.35 15.60
CA GLY A 562 -1.65 23.78 14.75
C GLY A 562 -1.41 25.12 14.05
N LEU A 563 -0.69 26.04 14.70
CA LEU A 563 -0.33 27.32 14.09
C LEU A 563 0.73 27.12 13.00
N VAL A 564 1.76 26.32 13.28
CA VAL A 564 2.84 26.02 12.32
C VAL A 564 2.30 25.30 11.09
N GLN A 565 1.37 24.35 11.26
CA GLN A 565 0.72 23.68 10.15
C GLN A 565 0.00 24.70 9.23
N ARG A 566 -0.78 25.62 9.78
CA ARG A 566 -1.49 26.66 9.01
C ARG A 566 -0.54 27.63 8.31
N LEU A 567 0.51 28.09 8.97
CA LEU A 567 1.52 28.97 8.36
C LEU A 567 2.33 28.29 7.28
N GLY A 568 2.62 27.00 7.46
CA GLY A 568 3.27 26.19 6.43
C GLY A 568 2.39 26.01 5.19
N LEU A 569 1.11 25.68 5.39
CA LEU A 569 0.17 25.50 4.28
C LEU A 569 -0.15 26.81 3.53
N SER A 570 -0.10 27.95 4.19
CA SER A 570 -0.23 29.27 3.54
C SER A 570 1.04 29.71 2.76
N GLY A 571 2.15 28.94 2.89
CA GLY A 571 3.44 29.30 2.28
C GLY A 571 4.22 30.36 3.01
N GLU A 572 3.82 30.70 4.26
CA GLU A 572 4.54 31.68 5.08
C GLU A 572 5.76 31.08 5.78
N LEU A 573 5.77 29.76 6.01
CA LEU A 573 6.91 28.97 6.47
C LEU A 573 7.30 27.96 5.39
N THR A 574 8.42 28.22 4.72
CA THR A 574 8.87 27.39 3.59
C THR A 574 10.09 26.52 3.90
N ASP A 575 10.85 26.87 4.94
CA ASP A 575 12.02 26.09 5.39
C ASP A 575 11.61 24.75 6.00
N TRP A 576 12.57 23.81 6.07
CA TRP A 576 12.36 22.52 6.75
C TRP A 576 12.17 22.64 8.26
N LYS A 577 12.56 23.76 8.86
CA LYS A 577 12.41 24.08 10.30
C LYS A 577 11.57 25.32 10.50
N ALA A 578 10.66 25.26 11.46
CA ALA A 578 9.88 26.40 11.89
C ALA A 578 10.71 27.40 12.74
N ARG A 579 11.75 26.90 13.45
CA ARG A 579 12.72 27.68 14.24
C ARG A 579 12.05 28.58 15.29
N LEU A 580 11.09 28.04 16.02
CA LEU A 580 10.31 28.83 17.00
C LEU A 580 11.16 29.40 18.13
N ASP A 581 12.19 28.67 18.56
CA ASP A 581 13.07 29.02 19.67
C ASP A 581 14.27 29.91 19.27
N GLU A 582 14.45 30.15 17.97
CA GLU A 582 15.56 30.96 17.49
C GLU A 582 15.21 32.47 17.52
N PRO A 583 16.15 33.36 17.93
CA PRO A 583 15.96 34.79 17.81
C PRO A 583 15.68 35.22 16.37
N VAL A 584 14.75 36.13 16.16
CA VAL A 584 14.48 36.72 14.85
C VAL A 584 15.68 37.56 14.44
N SER A 585 16.34 37.15 13.34
CA SER A 585 17.42 37.92 12.72
C SER A 585 16.89 38.90 11.67
N ASP A 586 17.72 39.85 11.24
CA ASP A 586 17.36 40.77 10.18
C ASP A 586 17.27 40.10 8.80
N ALA A 587 17.82 38.90 8.68
CA ALA A 587 17.73 38.06 7.50
C ALA A 587 16.46 37.18 7.45
N ASP A 588 15.67 37.10 8.54
CA ASP A 588 14.46 36.31 8.57
C ASP A 588 13.38 36.87 7.65
N SER A 589 12.60 35.95 7.04
CA SER A 589 11.47 36.35 6.22
C SER A 589 10.42 37.14 7.02
N THR A 590 9.77 38.08 6.39
CA THR A 590 8.73 38.93 7.03
C THR A 590 7.60 38.12 7.70
N PRO A 591 7.09 37.01 7.10
CA PRO A 591 6.07 36.17 7.73
C PRO A 591 6.51 35.58 9.07
N ARG A 592 7.72 35.05 9.17
CA ARG A 592 8.26 34.50 10.44
C ARG A 592 8.36 35.60 11.50
N ARG A 593 8.84 36.79 11.16
CA ARG A 593 8.91 37.94 12.08
C ARG A 593 7.53 38.34 12.59
N LEU A 594 6.55 38.42 11.73
CA LEU A 594 5.18 38.74 12.09
C LEU A 594 4.61 37.69 13.06
N TRP A 595 4.80 36.41 12.75
CA TRP A 595 4.36 35.32 13.60
C TRP A 595 4.98 35.39 15.00
N LEU A 596 6.32 35.55 15.09
CA LEU A 596 7.02 35.66 16.35
C LEU A 596 6.57 36.91 17.18
N LYS A 597 6.26 38.02 16.49
CA LYS A 597 5.70 39.21 17.16
C LYS A 597 4.31 38.98 17.73
N MET A 598 3.47 38.24 17.04
CA MET A 598 2.08 37.95 17.44
C MET A 598 2.02 36.98 18.64
N ASN A 599 2.99 36.09 18.76
CA ASN A 599 2.96 34.98 19.72
C ASN A 599 3.95 35.14 20.91
N LYS A 600 4.78 36.20 20.93
CA LYS A 600 5.66 36.54 22.04
C LYS A 600 5.04 37.54 23.07
N LYS A 601 3.70 37.52 23.19
CA LYS A 601 3.03 38.34 24.21
C LYS A 601 2.82 37.56 25.49
#